data_2791e15214fe6b67ba041c9278129c14
#
_entry.id   2791e15214fe6b67ba041c9278129c14
#
_cell.length_a   1.000
_cell.length_b   1.000
_cell.length_c   1.000
_cell.angle_alpha   90.00
_cell.angle_beta   90.00
_cell.angle_gamma   90.00
#
_symmetry.space_group_name_H-M   'P 1'
#
loop_
_entity.id
_entity.type
_entity.pdbx_description
1 polymer ?
#
loop_
_entity_poly.entity_id
_entity_poly.type
_entity_poly.pdbx_seq_one_letter_code
_entity_poly.pdbx_strand_id
1 'polypeptide(L)'
;DGGEAKRLIVEKLVELGIPFIDVGLGVELDNESLGGILRITTSTVENREHLRSKDRISFSVENGNDDYSKNIQIADLNALNAALAVIKWKKLFGFYRDLEKENFCAYTIDGNSLINDDQL
;
A
#
# COMPACT_ATOMS: atom_id res chain seq x y z
N ASP A 1 13.19 0.58 13.04
CA ASP A 1 12.06 1.18 12.41
C ASP A 1 10.96 0.18 12.18
N GLY A 2 10.87 -0.36 11.07
CA GLY A 2 9.92 -1.40 10.79
C GLY A 2 8.51 -1.09 11.21
N GLY A 3 7.85 -2.11 11.73
CA GLY A 3 6.44 -2.06 11.99
C GLY A 3 6.04 -1.16 13.13
N GLU A 4 6.88 -1.02 14.13
CA GLU A 4 6.52 -0.26 15.31
C GLU A 4 6.47 1.24 15.03
N ALA A 5 7.45 1.76 14.31
CA ALA A 5 7.45 3.18 13.95
C ALA A 5 6.27 3.50 13.05
N LYS A 6 5.99 2.62 12.09
CA LYS A 6 4.87 2.80 11.19
C LYS A 6 3.55 2.76 11.94
N ARG A 7 3.39 1.86 12.91
CA ARG A 7 2.19 1.78 13.71
C ARG A 7 1.92 3.08 14.45
N LEU A 8 2.95 3.64 15.08
CA LEU A 8 2.81 4.88 15.82
C LEU A 8 2.38 6.04 14.91
N ILE A 9 2.97 6.11 13.72
CA ILE A 9 2.62 7.16 12.76
C ILE A 9 1.17 6.99 12.31
N VAL A 10 0.76 5.79 11.95
CA VAL A 10 -0.60 5.54 11.47
C VAL A 10 -1.61 5.86 12.58
N GLU A 11 -1.35 5.40 13.79
CA GLU A 11 -2.26 5.67 14.90
C GLU A 11 -2.42 7.16 15.13
N LYS A 12 -1.33 7.91 15.03
CA LYS A 12 -1.39 9.34 15.25
C LYS A 12 -2.14 10.05 14.14
N LEU A 13 -1.94 9.64 12.89
CA LEU A 13 -2.65 10.24 11.78
C LEU A 13 -4.16 9.98 11.87
N VAL A 14 -4.53 8.75 12.26
CA VAL A 14 -5.93 8.40 12.43
C VAL A 14 -6.53 9.24 13.57
N GLU A 15 -5.81 9.34 14.68
CA GLU A 15 -6.27 10.12 15.83
C GLU A 15 -6.53 11.57 15.45
N LEU A 16 -5.66 12.16 14.67
CA LEU A 16 -5.75 13.56 14.27
C LEU A 16 -6.69 13.79 13.08
N GLY A 17 -7.22 12.73 12.50
CA GLY A 17 -8.12 12.86 11.36
C GLY A 17 -7.42 13.26 10.08
N ILE A 18 -6.13 12.96 9.95
CA ILE A 18 -5.35 13.35 8.79
C ILE A 18 -5.39 12.23 7.75
N PRO A 19 -5.82 12.52 6.51
CA PRO A 19 -5.79 11.51 5.45
C PRO A 19 -4.36 11.13 5.11
N PHE A 20 -4.16 9.87 4.74
CA PHE A 20 -2.84 9.43 4.34
C PHE A 20 -2.94 8.27 3.36
N ILE A 21 -1.84 8.02 2.68
CA ILE A 21 -1.73 6.91 1.73
C ILE A 21 -0.53 6.08 2.14
N ASP A 22 -0.75 4.79 2.29
CA ASP A 22 0.30 3.84 2.61
C ASP A 22 0.58 2.97 1.40
N VAL A 23 1.84 2.67 1.15
CA VAL A 23 2.23 1.80 0.05
C VAL A 23 2.94 0.59 0.60
N GLY A 24 2.70 -0.54 -0.03
CA GLY A 24 3.33 -1.80 0.37
C GLY A 24 3.76 -2.57 -0.86
N LEU A 25 4.83 -3.33 -0.72
CA LEU A 25 5.34 -4.18 -1.78
C LEU A 25 5.70 -5.52 -1.18
N GLY A 26 5.09 -6.58 -1.71
CA GLY A 26 5.47 -7.94 -1.37
C GLY A 26 5.98 -8.64 -2.60
N VAL A 27 7.16 -9.21 -2.54
CA VAL A 27 7.72 -9.96 -3.64
C VAL A 27 8.05 -11.36 -3.17
N GLU A 28 7.98 -12.31 -4.08
CA GLU A 28 8.35 -13.69 -3.79
C GLU A 28 9.08 -14.28 -4.98
N LEU A 29 10.03 -15.15 -4.66
CA LEU A 29 10.84 -15.83 -5.66
C LEU A 29 10.27 -17.21 -5.90
N ASP A 30 10.04 -17.54 -7.15
CA ASP A 30 9.55 -18.86 -7.55
C ASP A 30 10.31 -19.28 -8.82
N ASN A 31 11.12 -20.33 -8.69
CA ASN A 31 11.87 -20.88 -9.84
C ASN A 31 12.66 -19.80 -10.60
N GLU A 32 13.44 -19.00 -9.90
CA GLU A 32 14.35 -18.03 -10.51
C GLU A 32 13.64 -16.81 -11.11
N SER A 33 12.34 -16.66 -10.88
CA SER A 33 11.65 -15.44 -11.29
C SER A 33 10.89 -14.87 -10.12
N LEU A 34 10.65 -13.56 -10.16
CA LEU A 34 9.98 -12.86 -9.08
C LEU A 34 8.54 -12.55 -9.45
N GLY A 35 7.65 -12.82 -8.52
CA GLY A 35 6.29 -12.32 -8.57
C GLY A 35 6.05 -11.41 -7.41
N GLY A 36 4.91 -10.76 -7.39
CA GLY A 36 4.61 -9.91 -6.26
C GLY A 36 3.39 -9.04 -6.47
N ILE A 37 3.11 -8.26 -5.42
CA ILE A 37 1.95 -7.42 -5.40
C ILE A 37 2.31 -6.06 -4.77
N LEU A 38 1.85 -4.99 -5.42
CA LEU A 38 1.94 -3.64 -4.90
C LEU A 38 0.58 -3.26 -4.33
N ARG A 39 0.57 -2.60 -3.17
CA ARG A 39 -0.67 -2.20 -2.53
C ARG A 39 -0.63 -0.72 -2.19
N ILE A 40 -1.68 -0.02 -2.54
CA ILE A 40 -1.85 1.39 -2.24
C ILE A 40 -3.11 1.52 -1.40
N THR A 41 -2.94 1.90 -0.14
CA THR A 41 -4.02 1.96 0.83
C THR A 41 -4.25 3.41 1.23
N THR A 42 -5.49 3.88 1.07
CA THR A 42 -5.86 5.26 1.39
C THR A 42 -6.74 5.26 2.63
N SER A 43 -6.41 6.14 3.56
CA SER A 43 -7.20 6.34 4.77
C SER A 43 -7.70 7.77 4.80
N THR A 44 -9.02 7.93 4.91
CA THR A 44 -9.64 9.24 5.07
C THR A 44 -10.56 9.18 6.28
N VAL A 45 -11.05 10.35 6.70
CA VAL A 45 -12.00 10.39 7.81
C VAL A 45 -13.26 9.57 7.49
N GLU A 46 -13.67 9.60 6.22
CA GLU A 46 -14.88 8.91 5.78
C GLU A 46 -14.68 7.41 5.57
N ASN A 47 -13.45 6.99 5.29
CA ASN A 47 -13.24 5.59 4.94
C ASN A 47 -11.88 5.12 5.45
N ARG A 48 -11.85 4.65 6.68
CA ARG A 48 -10.64 4.11 7.29
C ARG A 48 -10.87 2.77 7.96
N GLU A 49 -12.12 2.32 8.05
CA GLU A 49 -12.42 1.08 8.76
C GLU A 49 -11.76 -0.13 8.08
N HIS A 50 -11.59 -0.08 6.76
CA HIS A 50 -10.98 -1.17 6.02
C HIS A 50 -9.53 -1.42 6.42
N LEU A 51 -8.87 -0.42 7.01
CA LEU A 51 -7.49 -0.61 7.48
C LEU A 51 -7.41 -1.73 8.50
N ARG A 52 -8.39 -1.79 9.39
CA ARG A 52 -8.42 -2.77 10.45
C ARG A 52 -9.15 -4.03 10.02
N SER A 53 -10.34 -3.88 9.43
CA SER A 53 -11.17 -5.03 9.09
C SER A 53 -10.57 -5.91 8.01
N LYS A 54 -9.75 -5.34 7.13
CA LYS A 54 -9.13 -6.09 6.03
C LYS A 54 -7.60 -6.14 6.11
N ASP A 55 -7.06 -5.70 7.24
CA ASP A 55 -5.62 -5.76 7.49
C ASP A 55 -4.81 -5.18 6.33
N ARG A 56 -5.17 -3.97 5.91
CA ARG A 56 -4.61 -3.35 4.71
C ARG A 56 -3.17 -2.87 4.89
N ILE A 57 -2.78 -2.53 6.10
CA ILE A 57 -1.45 -2.02 6.38
C ILE A 57 -0.72 -3.02 7.26
N SER A 58 0.45 -3.46 6.80
CA SER A 58 1.23 -4.42 7.55
C SER A 58 2.13 -3.71 8.56
N PHE A 59 2.01 -4.13 9.80
CA PHE A 59 2.87 -3.64 10.88
C PHE A 59 3.83 -4.72 11.38
N SER A 60 3.81 -5.89 10.73
CA SER A 60 4.66 -6.99 11.16
C SER A 60 6.12 -6.72 10.85
N VAL A 61 6.97 -7.12 11.77
CA VAL A 61 8.40 -7.15 11.51
C VAL A 61 8.70 -8.56 11.03
N GLU A 62 9.27 -8.66 9.84
CA GLU A 62 9.59 -9.97 9.30
C GLU A 62 10.70 -10.63 10.09
N ASN A 63 10.58 -11.93 10.29
CA ASN A 63 11.59 -12.69 10.98
C ASN A 63 12.80 -12.87 10.09
N GLY A 64 13.97 -13.01 10.72
CA GLY A 64 15.23 -13.06 10.02
C GLY A 64 15.39 -14.18 9.01
N ASN A 65 14.49 -15.15 9.01
CA ASN A 65 14.60 -16.25 8.06
C ASN A 65 14.19 -15.88 6.66
N ASP A 66 13.62 -14.69 6.47
CA ASP A 66 13.16 -14.24 5.17
C ASP A 66 13.98 -13.06 4.70
N ASP A 67 15.28 -13.24 4.71
CA ASP A 67 16.18 -12.16 4.31
C ASP A 67 15.97 -11.71 2.87
N TYR A 68 15.54 -12.62 2.02
CA TYR A 68 15.28 -12.30 0.62
C TYR A 68 14.17 -11.27 0.47
N SER A 69 13.00 -11.54 1.05
CA SER A 69 11.89 -10.59 0.96
C SER A 69 12.22 -9.28 1.62
N LYS A 70 12.92 -9.35 2.74
CA LYS A 70 13.27 -8.19 3.51
C LYS A 70 14.16 -7.24 2.77
N ASN A 71 15.11 -7.77 2.01
CA ASN A 71 16.17 -6.98 1.42
C ASN A 71 16.03 -6.77 -0.07
N ILE A 72 15.02 -7.36 -0.68
CA ILE A 72 14.82 -7.17 -2.10
C ILE A 72 14.30 -5.77 -2.36
N GLN A 73 15.05 -5.02 -3.11
CA GLN A 73 14.68 -3.67 -3.52
C GLN A 73 14.66 -3.63 -5.04
N ILE A 74 13.48 -3.45 -5.59
CA ILE A 74 13.29 -3.46 -7.03
C ILE A 74 12.90 -2.06 -7.48
N ALA A 75 13.78 -1.44 -8.22
CA ALA A 75 13.64 -0.02 -8.55
C ALA A 75 12.36 0.31 -9.31
N ASP A 76 12.03 -0.50 -10.32
CA ASP A 76 10.83 -0.23 -11.11
C ASP A 76 9.56 -0.42 -10.31
N LEU A 77 9.53 -1.42 -9.43
CA LEU A 77 8.34 -1.64 -8.60
C LEU A 77 8.19 -0.57 -7.53
N ASN A 78 9.29 -0.14 -6.94
CA ASN A 78 9.24 0.95 -5.99
C ASN A 78 8.80 2.25 -6.67
N ALA A 79 9.28 2.48 -7.88
CA ALA A 79 8.90 3.68 -8.63
C ALA A 79 7.41 3.67 -8.99
N LEU A 80 6.90 2.51 -9.43
CA LEU A 80 5.49 2.39 -9.75
C LEU A 80 4.62 2.61 -8.51
N ASN A 81 5.03 2.02 -7.39
CA ASN A 81 4.31 2.15 -6.14
C ASN A 81 4.21 3.62 -5.72
N ALA A 82 5.33 4.32 -5.79
CA ALA A 82 5.37 5.73 -5.45
C ALA A 82 4.50 6.56 -6.40
N ALA A 83 4.57 6.25 -7.69
CA ALA A 83 3.79 6.98 -8.68
C ALA A 83 2.29 6.79 -8.46
N LEU A 84 1.86 5.56 -8.18
CA LEU A 84 0.45 5.30 -7.92
C LEU A 84 -0.03 6.02 -6.66
N ALA A 85 0.82 6.10 -5.64
CA ALA A 85 0.47 6.83 -4.42
C ALA A 85 0.30 8.32 -4.70
N VAL A 86 1.20 8.91 -5.49
CA VAL A 86 1.11 10.33 -5.82
C VAL A 86 -0.12 10.61 -6.67
N ILE A 87 -0.45 9.72 -7.60
CA ILE A 87 -1.66 9.87 -8.42
C ILE A 87 -2.89 9.87 -7.50
N LYS A 88 -2.95 8.96 -6.55
CA LYS A 88 -4.09 8.91 -5.63
C LYS A 88 -4.15 10.17 -4.77
N TRP A 89 -3.01 10.65 -4.32
CA TRP A 89 -2.92 11.90 -3.57
C TRP A 89 -3.55 13.04 -4.36
N LYS A 90 -3.19 13.13 -5.64
CA LYS A 90 -3.73 14.18 -6.51
C LYS A 90 -5.22 14.01 -6.77
N LYS A 91 -5.70 12.77 -6.79
CA LYS A 91 -7.14 12.52 -6.91
C LYS A 91 -7.89 13.01 -5.67
N LEU A 92 -7.31 12.83 -4.49
CA LEU A 92 -7.96 13.27 -3.26
C LEU A 92 -8.19 14.79 -3.25
N PHE A 93 -7.33 15.53 -3.90
CA PHE A 93 -7.44 16.98 -3.95
C PHE A 93 -8.03 17.49 -5.26
N GLY A 94 -8.55 16.60 -6.07
CA GLY A 94 -9.30 16.99 -7.26
C GLY A 94 -8.46 17.34 -8.48
N PHE A 95 -7.17 17.15 -8.43
CA PHE A 95 -6.32 17.44 -9.58
C PHE A 95 -6.59 16.45 -10.71
N TYR A 96 -6.70 15.16 -10.38
CA TYR A 96 -7.13 14.14 -11.31
C TYR A 96 -8.55 13.71 -10.99
N ARG A 97 -9.31 13.34 -12.02
CA ARG A 97 -10.66 12.82 -11.86
C ARG A 97 -10.61 11.47 -11.16
N ASP A 98 -11.48 11.26 -10.19
CA ASP A 98 -11.49 10.04 -9.39
C ASP A 98 -12.85 9.35 -9.55
N LEU A 99 -12.99 8.57 -10.60
CA LEU A 99 -14.26 7.92 -10.91
C LEU A 99 -14.53 6.71 -10.03
N GLU A 100 -13.48 5.97 -9.70
CA GLU A 100 -13.63 4.75 -8.91
C GLU A 100 -13.73 5.02 -7.42
N LYS A 101 -13.13 6.11 -6.96
CA LYS A 101 -13.13 6.50 -5.55
C LYS A 101 -12.67 5.37 -4.64
N GLU A 102 -11.70 4.64 -5.12
CA GLU A 102 -11.16 3.51 -4.39
C GLU A 102 -10.31 3.96 -3.20
N ASN A 103 -10.37 3.22 -2.12
CA ASN A 103 -9.49 3.44 -0.98
C ASN A 103 -8.49 2.30 -0.82
N PHE A 104 -8.51 1.37 -1.76
CA PHE A 104 -7.51 0.32 -1.84
C PHE A 104 -7.29 -0.03 -3.31
N CYS A 105 -6.02 -0.18 -3.68
CA CYS A 105 -5.66 -0.56 -5.03
C CYS A 105 -4.49 -1.53 -4.94
N ALA A 106 -4.54 -2.60 -5.71
CA ALA A 106 -3.46 -3.58 -5.74
C ALA A 106 -3.11 -3.92 -7.18
N TYR A 107 -1.81 -3.95 -7.46
CA TYR A 107 -1.30 -4.38 -8.75
C TYR A 107 -0.51 -5.66 -8.56
N THR A 108 -0.93 -6.71 -9.24
CA THR A 108 -0.27 -8.01 -9.22
C THR A 108 0.62 -8.14 -10.43
N ILE A 109 1.93 -8.35 -10.20
CA ILE A 109 2.92 -8.38 -11.26
C ILE A 109 2.68 -9.57 -12.18
N ASP A 110 2.55 -10.75 -11.60
CA ASP A 110 2.43 -12.01 -12.34
C ASP A 110 1.26 -11.99 -13.31
N GLY A 111 0.13 -11.49 -12.84
CA GLY A 111 -1.09 -11.48 -13.64
C GLY A 111 -1.32 -10.17 -14.39
N ASN A 112 -0.44 -9.20 -14.18
CA ASN A 112 -0.60 -7.87 -14.79
C ASN A 112 -2.02 -7.34 -14.57
N SER A 113 -2.47 -7.39 -13.32
CA SER A 113 -3.83 -7.08 -12.95
C SER A 113 -3.86 -6.00 -11.89
N LEU A 114 -4.67 -4.98 -12.11
CA LEU A 114 -4.88 -3.92 -11.14
C LEU A 114 -6.32 -3.97 -10.68
N ILE A 115 -6.52 -4.07 -9.37
CA ILE A 115 -7.86 -4.13 -8.80
C ILE A 115 -8.08 -2.96 -7.85
N ASN A 116 -9.32 -2.50 -7.78
CA ASN A 116 -9.75 -1.46 -6.87
C ASN A 116 -10.74 -2.05 -5.86
N ASP A 117 -10.70 -1.54 -4.64
CA ASP A 117 -11.62 -2.00 -3.60
C ASP A 117 -11.93 -0.83 -2.67
N ASP A 118 -12.91 -1.04 -1.79
CA ASP A 118 -13.34 -0.04 -0.80
C ASP A 118 -13.66 1.29 -1.44
N GLN A 119 -14.48 1.21 -2.46
CA GLN A 119 -14.96 2.38 -3.19
C GLN A 119 -16.09 3.06 -2.41
N LEU A 120 -16.13 4.36 -2.50
CA LEU A 120 -17.20 5.13 -1.87
C LEU A 120 -18.46 5.15 -2.71
#